data_072405835869ff4c43f56d9207e8d75f
#
_entry.id   072405835869ff4c43f56d9207e8d75f
#
_cell.length_a   1.000
_cell.length_b   1.000
_cell.length_c   1.000
_cell.angle_alpha   90.00
_cell.angle_beta   90.00
_cell.angle_gamma   90.00
#
_symmetry.space_group_name_H-M   'P 1'
#
loop_
_entity.id
_entity.type
_entity.pdbx_description
1 polymer ?
#
loop_
_entity_poly.entity_id
_entity_poly.type
_entity_poly.pdbx_seq_one_letter_code
_entity_poly.pdbx_strand_id
1 'polypeptide(L)'
;MKKEIISFALIMMATAIQAQTLEECQLAAEKNYPIIKQYDLISQTTQLTVQNIMKGWLPQIAITAQATYQSDVASWPESMKATFQQFGINMKGLSKDQYKIGIDLQQTIYDGGTISSMRSIARQEEKVQKAQVETNLYQVRKRVNEMYFSLLLLNEQIQLNNDVKALLLSSEKKLASMLKGGTIATSDFENIRAER
;
A
#
# COMPACT_ATOMS: atom_id res chain seq x y z
N MET A 1 46.39 8.18 -32.16
CA MET A 1 45.35 8.91 -31.37
C MET A 1 43.99 8.18 -31.26
N LYS A 2 43.37 7.72 -32.34
CA LYS A 2 42.05 6.99 -32.23
C LYS A 2 42.14 5.67 -31.47
N LYS A 3 43.21 4.90 -31.56
CA LYS A 3 43.42 3.63 -30.86
C LYS A 3 43.62 3.79 -29.34
N GLU A 4 44.30 4.87 -28.93
CA GLU A 4 44.52 5.19 -27.52
C GLU A 4 43.22 5.65 -26.84
N ILE A 5 42.35 6.40 -27.56
CA ILE A 5 41.05 6.84 -27.04
C ILE A 5 40.09 5.65 -26.84
N ILE A 6 40.11 4.68 -27.75
CA ILE A 6 39.29 3.45 -27.66
C ILE A 6 39.77 2.58 -26.50
N SER A 7 41.11 2.46 -26.32
CA SER A 7 41.67 1.70 -25.18
C SER A 7 41.33 2.36 -23.84
N PHE A 8 41.38 3.69 -23.75
CA PHE A 8 41.01 4.44 -22.53
C PHE A 8 39.50 4.38 -22.23
N ALA A 9 38.64 4.40 -23.27
CA ALA A 9 37.19 4.21 -23.12
C ALA A 9 36.83 2.78 -22.67
N LEU A 10 37.57 1.76 -23.13
CA LEU A 10 37.36 0.37 -22.70
C LEU A 10 37.79 0.14 -21.25
N ILE A 11 38.85 0.82 -20.78
CA ILE A 11 39.32 0.77 -19.39
C ILE A 11 38.33 1.49 -18.45
N MET A 12 37.74 2.62 -18.90
CA MET A 12 36.71 3.33 -18.15
C MET A 12 35.39 2.53 -18.02
N MET A 13 35.07 1.64 -18.96
CA MET A 13 33.88 0.78 -18.88
C MET A 13 34.05 -0.42 -17.94
N ALA A 14 35.30 -0.80 -17.62
CA ALA A 14 35.60 -1.95 -16.73
C ALA A 14 35.46 -1.61 -15.23
N THR A 15 35.33 -0.33 -14.84
CA THR A 15 35.24 0.08 -13.43
C THR A 15 33.81 0.13 -12.87
N ALA A 16 32.80 -0.26 -13.66
CA ALA A 16 31.38 -0.20 -13.26
C ALA A 16 30.83 -1.51 -12.65
N ILE A 17 31.65 -2.52 -12.39
CA ILE A 17 31.25 -3.69 -11.63
C ILE A 17 31.58 -3.43 -10.16
N GLN A 18 30.92 -2.46 -9.56
CA GLN A 18 30.86 -2.38 -8.11
C GLN A 18 29.96 -3.53 -7.64
N ALA A 19 30.52 -4.46 -6.90
CA ALA A 19 29.72 -5.42 -6.16
C ALA A 19 28.80 -4.62 -5.24
N GLN A 20 27.52 -4.57 -5.56
CA GLN A 20 26.52 -3.89 -4.71
C GLN A 20 26.55 -4.53 -3.34
N THR A 21 26.75 -3.71 -2.34
CA THR A 21 26.68 -4.17 -0.95
C THR A 21 25.24 -4.50 -0.57
N LEU A 22 25.06 -5.38 0.41
CA LEU A 22 23.73 -5.69 0.95
C LEU A 22 22.97 -4.44 1.35
N GLU A 23 23.68 -3.48 1.97
CA GLU A 23 23.10 -2.22 2.43
C GLU A 23 22.61 -1.35 1.26
N GLU A 24 23.38 -1.27 0.18
CA GLU A 24 22.96 -0.55 -1.04
C GLU A 24 21.73 -1.19 -1.68
N CYS A 25 21.66 -2.52 -1.71
CA CYS A 25 20.48 -3.24 -2.21
C CYS A 25 19.24 -2.97 -1.35
N GLN A 26 19.40 -2.95 -0.02
CA GLN A 26 18.31 -2.63 0.91
C GLN A 26 17.81 -1.19 0.70
N LEU A 27 18.71 -0.21 0.68
CA LEU A 27 18.37 1.20 0.48
C LEU A 27 17.71 1.44 -0.89
N ALA A 28 18.22 0.80 -1.95
CA ALA A 28 17.64 0.91 -3.27
C ALA A 28 16.22 0.29 -3.33
N ALA A 29 16.04 -0.86 -2.68
CA ALA A 29 14.74 -1.53 -2.59
C ALA A 29 13.73 -0.66 -1.83
N GLU A 30 14.11 -0.12 -0.67
CA GLU A 30 13.25 0.75 0.12
C GLU A 30 12.85 2.00 -0.65
N LYS A 31 13.81 2.70 -1.25
CA LYS A 31 13.56 3.94 -1.99
C LYS A 31 12.59 3.74 -3.17
N ASN A 32 12.67 2.60 -3.83
CA ASN A 32 11.87 2.33 -5.02
C ASN A 32 10.58 1.54 -4.72
N TYR A 33 10.38 1.07 -3.48
CA TYR A 33 9.20 0.30 -3.14
C TYR A 33 7.96 1.18 -3.07
N PRO A 34 6.87 0.81 -3.75
CA PRO A 34 5.68 1.66 -3.85
C PRO A 34 5.07 2.10 -2.53
N ILE A 35 5.29 1.32 -1.45
CA ILE A 35 4.75 1.59 -0.12
C ILE A 35 5.29 2.90 0.49
N ILE A 36 6.45 3.36 0.06
CA ILE A 36 7.04 4.65 0.49
C ILE A 36 6.09 5.82 0.21
N LYS A 37 5.35 5.78 -0.91
CA LYS A 37 4.38 6.81 -1.25
C LYS A 37 3.22 6.89 -0.26
N GLN A 38 2.99 5.85 0.52
CA GLN A 38 1.95 5.83 1.55
C GLN A 38 2.23 6.83 2.67
N TYR A 39 3.49 7.16 2.98
CA TYR A 39 3.80 8.17 4.00
C TYR A 39 3.17 9.52 3.67
N ASP A 40 3.32 9.97 2.42
CA ASP A 40 2.77 11.24 1.98
C ASP A 40 1.25 11.20 1.93
N LEU A 41 0.67 10.10 1.44
CA LEU A 41 -0.78 9.92 1.38
C LEU A 41 -1.41 9.87 2.77
N ILE A 42 -0.79 9.20 3.74
CA ILE A 42 -1.24 9.16 5.14
C ILE A 42 -1.24 10.58 5.71
N SER A 43 -0.15 11.34 5.51
CA SER A 43 -0.07 12.72 6.00
C SER A 43 -1.13 13.63 5.38
N GLN A 44 -1.34 13.56 4.06
CA GLN A 44 -2.37 14.33 3.36
C GLN A 44 -3.78 13.95 3.84
N THR A 45 -4.06 12.65 3.97
CA THR A 45 -5.36 12.15 4.46
C THR A 45 -5.63 12.65 5.88
N THR A 46 -4.64 12.56 6.77
CA THR A 46 -4.77 13.05 8.14
C THR A 46 -5.03 14.56 8.16
N GLN A 47 -4.31 15.33 7.34
CA GLN A 47 -4.52 16.77 7.25
C GLN A 47 -5.95 17.12 6.83
N LEU A 48 -6.47 16.43 5.80
CA LEU A 48 -7.87 16.62 5.34
C LEU A 48 -8.87 16.18 6.41
N THR A 49 -8.61 15.07 7.10
CA THR A 49 -9.44 14.58 8.21
C THR A 49 -9.50 15.61 9.33
N VAL A 50 -8.35 16.13 9.75
CA VAL A 50 -8.28 17.19 10.78
C VAL A 50 -9.03 18.45 10.36
N GLN A 51 -8.90 18.87 9.09
CA GLN A 51 -9.64 20.01 8.54
C GLN A 51 -11.16 19.74 8.55
N ASN A 52 -11.60 18.54 8.18
CA ASN A 52 -13.00 18.17 8.20
C ASN A 52 -13.57 18.14 9.62
N ILE A 53 -12.83 17.62 10.61
CA ILE A 53 -13.21 17.65 12.02
C ILE A 53 -13.40 19.09 12.50
N MET A 54 -12.51 20.01 12.09
CA MET A 54 -12.62 21.43 12.43
C MET A 54 -13.85 22.10 11.85
N LYS A 55 -14.37 21.63 10.71
CA LYS A 55 -15.61 22.14 10.11
C LYS A 55 -16.84 21.89 11.00
N GLY A 56 -16.75 21.01 12.01
CA GLY A 56 -17.80 20.83 13.02
C GLY A 56 -18.14 22.12 13.81
N TRP A 57 -17.24 23.11 13.83
CA TRP A 57 -17.52 24.43 14.39
C TRP A 57 -18.29 25.33 13.44
N LEU A 58 -18.39 24.99 12.16
CA LEU A 58 -19.13 25.85 11.22
C LEU A 58 -20.62 25.58 11.32
N PRO A 59 -21.45 26.63 11.04
CA PRO A 59 -22.88 26.46 10.94
C PRO A 59 -23.25 25.42 9.88
N GLN A 60 -24.11 24.48 10.24
CA GLN A 60 -24.68 23.49 9.34
C GLN A 60 -26.06 24.00 8.90
N ILE A 61 -26.24 24.09 7.58
CA ILE A 61 -27.51 24.52 6.98
C ILE A 61 -28.13 23.30 6.31
N ALA A 62 -29.33 22.95 6.71
CA ALA A 62 -30.13 21.91 6.10
C ALA A 62 -31.42 22.45 5.53
N ILE A 63 -31.80 22.07 4.33
CA ILE A 63 -33.08 22.36 3.73
C ILE A 63 -33.91 21.09 3.80
N THR A 64 -35.06 21.19 4.50
CA THR A 64 -35.98 20.07 4.65
C THR A 64 -37.25 20.34 3.87
N ALA A 65 -37.72 19.38 3.10
CA ALA A 65 -39.00 19.44 2.40
C ALA A 65 -39.77 18.16 2.71
N GLN A 66 -40.99 18.33 3.17
CA GLN A 66 -41.88 17.21 3.50
C GLN A 66 -43.23 17.42 2.82
N ALA A 67 -43.71 16.38 2.15
CA ALA A 67 -45.07 16.29 1.64
C ALA A 67 -45.73 15.08 2.32
N THR A 68 -46.89 15.34 2.94
CA THR A 68 -47.68 14.31 3.62
C THR A 68 -49.06 14.27 3.05
N TYR A 69 -49.52 13.08 2.68
CA TYR A 69 -50.92 12.82 2.33
C TYR A 69 -51.53 11.95 3.42
N GLN A 70 -52.70 12.44 3.98
CA GLN A 70 -53.44 11.69 4.99
C GLN A 70 -54.80 11.28 4.39
N SER A 71 -55.13 10.00 4.45
CA SER A 71 -56.41 9.47 3.98
C SER A 71 -57.58 10.05 4.74
N ASP A 72 -57.38 10.37 6.05
CA ASP A 72 -58.35 11.03 6.88
C ASP A 72 -57.68 12.11 7.77
N VAL A 73 -58.36 13.18 8.02
CA VAL A 73 -57.87 14.33 8.82
C VAL A 73 -58.89 14.69 9.87
N ALA A 74 -58.41 15.16 11.02
CA ALA A 74 -59.26 15.63 12.07
C ALA A 74 -60.12 16.80 11.54
N SER A 75 -61.42 16.64 11.60
CA SER A 75 -62.38 17.67 11.25
C SER A 75 -63.17 18.09 12.47
N TRP A 76 -63.60 19.36 12.50
CA TRP A 76 -64.43 19.84 13.58
C TRP A 76 -65.80 19.14 13.54
N PRO A 77 -66.39 18.80 14.68
CA PRO A 77 -67.76 18.31 14.77
C PRO A 77 -68.74 19.25 14.06
N GLU A 78 -69.70 18.70 13.33
CA GLU A 78 -70.64 19.50 12.54
C GLU A 78 -71.45 20.48 13.43
N SER A 79 -71.76 20.15 14.70
CA SER A 79 -72.36 21.04 15.65
C SER A 79 -71.54 22.29 15.94
N MET A 80 -70.20 22.15 16.01
CA MET A 80 -69.33 23.32 16.20
C MET A 80 -69.21 24.14 14.92
N LYS A 81 -69.11 23.52 13.76
CA LYS A 81 -69.10 24.25 12.49
C LYS A 81 -70.36 25.12 12.31
N ALA A 82 -71.57 24.55 12.60
CA ALA A 82 -72.83 25.25 12.52
C ALA A 82 -72.87 26.48 13.45
N THR A 83 -72.40 26.32 14.70
CA THR A 83 -72.35 27.43 15.66
C THR A 83 -71.42 28.56 15.19
N PHE A 84 -70.25 28.26 14.71
CA PHE A 84 -69.31 29.27 14.25
C PHE A 84 -69.73 29.92 12.93
N GLN A 85 -70.44 29.20 12.04
CA GLN A 85 -71.04 29.79 10.83
C GLN A 85 -72.09 30.89 11.16
N GLN A 86 -72.87 30.73 12.24
CA GLN A 86 -73.79 31.76 12.71
C GLN A 86 -73.07 33.04 13.08
N PHE A 87 -71.82 32.97 13.49
CA PHE A 87 -70.98 34.12 13.80
C PHE A 87 -70.15 34.59 12.62
N GLY A 88 -70.40 34.06 11.39
CA GLY A 88 -69.68 34.45 10.18
C GLY A 88 -68.25 33.83 10.08
N ILE A 89 -67.90 32.87 10.94
CA ILE A 89 -66.58 32.25 10.99
C ILE A 89 -66.63 30.90 10.23
N ASN A 90 -65.92 30.81 9.12
CA ASN A 90 -65.80 29.55 8.34
C ASN A 90 -64.64 28.74 8.84
N MET A 91 -64.90 27.69 9.62
CA MET A 91 -63.85 26.76 10.13
C MET A 91 -63.58 25.69 9.09
N LYS A 92 -62.50 25.84 8.32
CA LYS A 92 -61.98 24.79 7.42
C LYS A 92 -61.23 23.77 8.24
N GLY A 93 -61.47 22.47 7.97
CA GLY A 93 -60.65 21.38 8.47
C GLY A 93 -59.25 21.42 7.90
N LEU A 94 -58.36 20.61 8.46
CA LEU A 94 -57.01 20.42 7.92
C LEU A 94 -57.08 19.83 6.50
N SER A 95 -56.20 20.27 5.60
CA SER A 95 -56.04 19.69 4.27
C SER A 95 -55.46 18.27 4.37
N LYS A 96 -55.93 17.36 3.52
CA LYS A 96 -55.37 16.04 3.41
C LYS A 96 -53.96 16.08 2.85
N ASP A 97 -53.67 17.04 2.01
CA ASP A 97 -52.35 17.33 1.47
C ASP A 97 -51.67 18.42 2.34
N GLN A 98 -50.54 18.05 2.92
CA GLN A 98 -49.74 18.96 3.73
C GLN A 98 -48.32 19.04 3.16
N TYR A 99 -47.86 20.26 2.95
CA TYR A 99 -46.53 20.56 2.48
C TYR A 99 -45.81 21.41 3.53
N LYS A 100 -44.59 21.02 3.86
CA LYS A 100 -43.71 21.74 4.75
C LYS A 100 -42.34 21.91 4.10
N ILE A 101 -41.89 23.16 4.03
CA ILE A 101 -40.51 23.48 3.65
C ILE A 101 -39.90 24.22 4.84
N GLY A 102 -38.72 23.79 5.24
CA GLY A 102 -37.97 24.38 6.36
C GLY A 102 -36.50 24.57 6.00
N ILE A 103 -35.90 25.57 6.61
CA ILE A 103 -34.45 25.78 6.61
C ILE A 103 -34.01 25.70 8.06
N ASP A 104 -33.16 24.71 8.34
CA ASP A 104 -32.61 24.47 9.67
C ASP A 104 -31.17 24.99 9.70
N LEU A 105 -30.84 25.83 10.66
CA LEU A 105 -29.46 26.27 10.91
C LEU A 105 -29.05 25.74 12.28
N GLN A 106 -28.03 24.90 12.29
CA GLN A 106 -27.48 24.34 13.52
C GLN A 106 -26.01 24.73 13.65
N GLN A 107 -25.64 25.28 14.80
CA GLN A 107 -24.24 25.61 15.10
C GLN A 107 -23.87 25.11 16.49
N THR A 108 -22.72 24.40 16.55
CA THR A 108 -22.14 24.00 17.83
C THR A 108 -21.42 25.20 18.46
N ILE A 109 -21.85 25.64 19.65
CA ILE A 109 -21.22 26.71 20.41
C ILE A 109 -20.19 26.13 21.38
N TYR A 110 -20.51 25.00 21.99
CA TYR A 110 -19.64 24.28 22.92
C TYR A 110 -19.86 22.78 22.77
N ASP A 111 -18.76 22.03 22.57
CA ASP A 111 -18.77 20.59 22.28
C ASP A 111 -18.13 19.72 23.38
N GLY A 112 -17.78 20.34 24.54
CA GLY A 112 -17.12 19.64 25.63
C GLY A 112 -15.71 19.14 25.30
N GLY A 113 -15.07 19.68 24.23
CA GLY A 113 -13.75 19.30 23.80
C GLY A 113 -13.71 18.11 22.81
N THR A 114 -14.85 17.66 22.31
CA THR A 114 -15.00 16.54 21.38
C THR A 114 -14.17 16.75 20.12
N ILE A 115 -14.29 17.92 19.47
CA ILE A 115 -13.55 18.26 18.25
C ILE A 115 -12.03 18.25 18.51
N SER A 116 -11.60 18.78 19.66
CA SER A 116 -10.19 18.78 20.04
C SER A 116 -9.65 17.36 20.24
N SER A 117 -10.42 16.51 20.92
CA SER A 117 -10.08 15.11 21.16
C SER A 117 -10.05 14.31 19.85
N MET A 118 -11.02 14.48 18.96
CA MET A 118 -11.05 13.84 17.65
C MET A 118 -9.83 14.23 16.79
N ARG A 119 -9.41 15.50 16.82
CA ARG A 119 -8.17 15.93 16.14
C ARG A 119 -6.94 15.26 16.70
N SER A 120 -6.88 15.11 18.03
CA SER A 120 -5.77 14.41 18.67
C SER A 120 -5.74 12.94 18.27
N ILE A 121 -6.89 12.27 18.25
CA ILE A 121 -7.03 10.89 17.81
C ILE A 121 -6.54 10.74 16.34
N ALA A 122 -7.03 11.57 15.42
CA ALA A 122 -6.63 11.52 14.02
C ALA A 122 -5.10 11.65 13.83
N ARG A 123 -4.45 12.52 14.62
CA ARG A 123 -2.98 12.67 14.61
C ARG A 123 -2.25 11.47 15.19
N GLN A 124 -2.81 10.78 16.19
CA GLN A 124 -2.21 9.57 16.72
C GLN A 124 -2.40 8.39 15.75
N GLU A 125 -3.54 8.31 15.08
CA GLU A 125 -3.79 7.32 14.01
C GLU A 125 -2.79 7.48 12.86
N GLU A 126 -2.42 8.71 12.48
CA GLU A 126 -1.35 8.95 11.51
C GLU A 126 -0.04 8.27 11.93
N LYS A 127 0.35 8.43 13.20
CA LYS A 127 1.58 7.80 13.73
C LYS A 127 1.50 6.28 13.67
N VAL A 128 0.36 5.70 14.03
CA VAL A 128 0.13 4.25 13.95
C VAL A 128 0.25 3.76 12.51
N GLN A 129 -0.40 4.45 11.56
CA GLN A 129 -0.34 4.09 10.14
C GLN A 129 1.08 4.19 9.58
N LYS A 130 1.83 5.25 9.94
CA LYS A 130 3.24 5.40 9.55
C LYS A 130 4.13 4.30 10.14
N ALA A 131 3.94 3.93 11.39
CA ALA A 131 4.65 2.81 12.02
C ALA A 131 4.31 1.47 11.34
N GLN A 132 3.06 1.29 10.88
CA GLN A 132 2.69 0.11 10.10
C GLN A 132 3.41 0.05 8.76
N VAL A 133 3.57 1.19 8.06
CA VAL A 133 4.37 1.27 6.83
C VAL A 133 5.83 0.90 7.11
N GLU A 134 6.41 1.38 8.21
CA GLU A 134 7.77 1.03 8.63
C GLU A 134 7.93 -0.46 8.89
N THR A 135 6.96 -1.08 9.57
CA THR A 135 6.94 -2.54 9.75
C THR A 135 6.91 -3.29 8.43
N ASN A 136 6.14 -2.81 7.47
CA ASN A 136 6.09 -3.40 6.13
C ASN A 136 7.42 -3.24 5.38
N LEU A 137 8.10 -2.10 5.51
CA LEU A 137 9.44 -1.89 4.95
C LEU A 137 10.48 -2.85 5.56
N TYR A 138 10.37 -3.16 6.85
CA TYR A 138 11.21 -4.18 7.46
C TYR A 138 11.06 -5.55 6.78
N GLN A 139 9.86 -5.94 6.38
CA GLN A 139 9.64 -7.17 5.60
C GLN A 139 10.32 -7.11 4.23
N VAL A 140 10.36 -5.94 3.61
CA VAL A 140 11.09 -5.74 2.34
C VAL A 140 12.59 -5.95 2.55
N ARG A 141 13.19 -5.38 3.59
CA ARG A 141 14.60 -5.61 3.97
C ARG A 141 14.90 -7.09 4.16
N LYS A 142 14.05 -7.79 4.92
CA LYS A 142 14.18 -9.23 5.14
C LYS A 142 14.22 -9.98 3.81
N ARG A 143 13.30 -9.67 2.90
CA ARG A 143 13.24 -10.33 1.58
C ARG A 143 14.46 -10.03 0.72
N VAL A 144 14.98 -8.80 0.78
CA VAL A 144 16.23 -8.44 0.08
C VAL A 144 17.40 -9.25 0.63
N ASN A 145 17.51 -9.41 1.96
CA ASN A 145 18.54 -10.23 2.57
C ASN A 145 18.48 -11.68 2.09
N GLU A 146 17.31 -12.29 2.12
CA GLU A 146 17.10 -13.66 1.66
C GLU A 146 17.52 -13.83 0.19
N MET A 147 17.14 -12.90 -0.67
CA MET A 147 17.53 -12.92 -2.08
C MET A 147 19.03 -12.73 -2.27
N TYR A 148 19.65 -11.79 -1.56
CA TYR A 148 21.07 -11.49 -1.64
C TYR A 148 21.92 -12.70 -1.23
N PHE A 149 21.62 -13.31 -0.08
CA PHE A 149 22.34 -14.50 0.38
C PHE A 149 22.08 -15.72 -0.51
N SER A 150 20.88 -15.87 -1.06
CA SER A 150 20.58 -16.91 -2.03
C SER A 150 21.41 -16.77 -3.30
N LEU A 151 21.60 -15.54 -3.80
CA LEU A 151 22.46 -15.28 -4.97
C LEU A 151 23.92 -15.57 -4.67
N LEU A 152 24.41 -15.18 -3.48
CA LEU A 152 25.77 -15.53 -3.07
C LEU A 152 25.97 -17.05 -3.01
N LEU A 153 25.03 -17.78 -2.40
CA LEU A 153 25.09 -19.23 -2.33
C LEU A 153 25.10 -19.87 -3.71
N LEU A 154 24.24 -19.39 -4.62
CA LEU A 154 24.23 -19.88 -6.00
C LEU A 154 25.56 -19.62 -6.72
N ASN A 155 26.16 -18.46 -6.50
CA ASN A 155 27.46 -18.14 -7.08
C ASN A 155 28.55 -19.10 -6.57
N GLU A 156 28.59 -19.36 -5.25
CA GLU A 156 29.51 -20.35 -4.68
C GLU A 156 29.28 -21.78 -5.21
N GLN A 157 28.01 -22.18 -5.39
CA GLN A 157 27.65 -23.45 -5.97
C GLN A 157 28.15 -23.59 -7.44
N ILE A 158 28.04 -22.50 -8.22
CA ILE A 158 28.54 -22.45 -9.60
C ILE A 158 30.07 -22.60 -9.60
N GLN A 159 30.78 -21.90 -8.69
CA GLN A 159 32.24 -22.05 -8.58
C GLN A 159 32.63 -23.47 -8.19
N LEU A 160 31.98 -24.03 -7.17
CA LEU A 160 32.21 -25.41 -6.76
C LEU A 160 31.99 -26.39 -7.92
N ASN A 161 30.91 -26.25 -8.67
CA ASN A 161 30.63 -27.09 -9.82
C ASN A 161 31.71 -26.95 -10.90
N ASN A 162 32.22 -25.76 -11.15
CA ASN A 162 33.30 -25.52 -12.09
C ASN A 162 34.62 -26.20 -11.62
N ASP A 163 34.94 -26.15 -10.33
CA ASP A 163 36.11 -26.78 -9.73
C ASP A 163 36.00 -28.31 -9.81
N VAL A 164 34.82 -28.89 -9.48
CA VAL A 164 34.56 -30.34 -9.64
C VAL A 164 34.71 -30.76 -11.09
N LYS A 165 34.14 -29.96 -12.01
CA LYS A 165 34.30 -30.24 -13.46
C LYS A 165 35.76 -30.19 -13.89
N ALA A 166 36.56 -29.24 -13.42
CA ALA A 166 38.01 -29.17 -13.71
C ALA A 166 38.77 -30.39 -13.15
N LEU A 167 38.40 -30.80 -11.92
CA LEU A 167 38.97 -32.01 -11.30
C LEU A 167 38.63 -33.26 -12.10
N LEU A 168 37.39 -33.47 -12.50
CA LEU A 168 36.95 -34.61 -13.30
C LEU A 168 37.66 -34.64 -14.65
N LEU A 169 37.78 -33.49 -15.33
CA LEU A 169 38.58 -33.39 -16.60
C LEU A 169 40.04 -33.74 -16.40
N SER A 170 40.65 -33.34 -15.29
CA SER A 170 42.04 -33.72 -14.96
C SER A 170 42.15 -35.20 -14.70
N SER A 171 41.21 -35.79 -13.97
CA SER A 171 41.14 -37.22 -13.67
C SER A 171 40.90 -38.04 -14.95
N GLU A 172 39.99 -37.61 -15.81
CA GLU A 172 39.77 -38.24 -17.12
C GLU A 172 41.06 -38.30 -17.97
N LYS A 173 41.83 -37.19 -18.05
CA LYS A 173 43.09 -37.14 -18.75
C LYS A 173 44.12 -38.13 -18.17
N LYS A 174 44.22 -38.23 -16.86
CA LYS A 174 45.11 -39.18 -16.17
C LYS A 174 44.70 -40.63 -16.48
N LEU A 175 43.42 -40.95 -16.30
CA LEU A 175 42.90 -42.30 -16.57
C LEU A 175 42.99 -42.67 -18.05
N ALA A 176 42.80 -41.75 -18.99
CA ALA A 176 43.03 -41.97 -20.40
C ALA A 176 44.48 -42.37 -20.70
N SER A 177 45.45 -41.76 -20.01
CA SER A 177 46.86 -42.12 -20.14
C SER A 177 47.16 -43.51 -19.56
N MET A 178 46.55 -43.83 -18.42
CA MET A 178 46.69 -45.15 -17.75
C MET A 178 46.02 -46.27 -18.56
N LEU A 179 44.89 -46.01 -19.20
CA LEU A 179 44.23 -46.95 -20.10
C LEU A 179 45.07 -47.25 -21.31
N LYS A 180 45.70 -46.21 -21.92
CA LYS A 180 46.67 -46.42 -23.04
C LYS A 180 47.87 -47.26 -22.61
N GLY A 181 48.31 -47.16 -21.34
CA GLY A 181 49.37 -47.94 -20.75
C GLY A 181 48.93 -49.34 -20.30
N GLY A 182 47.64 -49.69 -20.43
CA GLY A 182 47.10 -51.00 -20.01
C GLY A 182 47.04 -51.24 -18.52
N THR A 183 47.06 -50.14 -17.72
CA THR A 183 47.16 -50.22 -16.26
C THR A 183 45.81 -50.24 -15.58
N ILE A 184 44.70 -49.81 -16.29
CA ILE A 184 43.32 -49.76 -15.75
C ILE A 184 42.36 -50.44 -16.76
N ALA A 185 41.16 -50.82 -16.25
CA ALA A 185 40.06 -51.33 -17.06
C ALA A 185 39.32 -50.24 -17.80
N THR A 186 38.74 -50.55 -18.94
CA THR A 186 37.91 -49.61 -19.73
C THR A 186 36.69 -49.12 -18.93
N SER A 187 36.13 -49.98 -18.06
CA SER A 187 34.99 -49.64 -17.19
C SER A 187 35.30 -48.47 -16.25
N ASP A 188 36.51 -48.39 -15.70
CA ASP A 188 36.92 -47.36 -14.77
C ASP A 188 37.04 -45.98 -15.45
N PHE A 189 37.50 -46.00 -16.71
CA PHE A 189 37.55 -44.79 -17.53
C PHE A 189 36.16 -44.28 -17.92
N GLU A 190 35.25 -45.19 -18.33
CA GLU A 190 33.87 -44.81 -18.71
C GLU A 190 33.06 -44.31 -17.51
N ASN A 191 33.28 -44.82 -16.29
CA ASN A 191 32.62 -44.29 -15.06
C ASN A 191 32.96 -42.83 -14.82
N ILE A 192 34.20 -42.42 -14.84
CA ILE A 192 34.63 -41.02 -14.66
C ILE A 192 34.10 -40.14 -15.78
N ARG A 193 34.01 -40.67 -17.00
CA ARG A 193 33.46 -39.94 -18.13
C ARG A 193 31.94 -39.70 -17.99
N ALA A 194 31.21 -40.63 -17.36
CA ALA A 194 29.77 -40.49 -17.10
C ALA A 194 29.47 -39.49 -15.98
N GLU A 195 30.39 -39.31 -15.02
CA GLU A 195 30.23 -38.33 -13.95
C GLU A 195 30.50 -36.86 -14.35
N ARG A 196 31.16 -36.65 -15.48
CA ARG A 196 31.50 -35.32 -16.02
C ARG A 196 30.28 -34.62 -16.64
#